data_8fa6020869682ff3bf20828adf8618db
#
_entry.id   8fa6020869682ff3bf20828adf8618db
#
_cell.length_a   1.000
_cell.length_b   1.000
_cell.length_c   1.000
_cell.angle_alpha   90.00
_cell.angle_beta   90.00
_cell.angle_gamma   90.00
#
_symmetry.space_group_name_H-M   'P 1'
#
loop_
_entity.id
_entity.type
_entity.pdbx_description
1 polymer ?
#
loop_
_entity_poly.entity_id
_entity_poly.type
_entity_poly.pdbx_seq_one_letter_code
_entity_poly.pdbx_strand_id
1 'polypeptide(L)'
;MKIREWKYEDILKISEMEKECFPKEPWSYKMLVSSFEEESFHGVLAEEDGEIVGYGGITQAVDSADIDNLAVVEYYRNSGIGKAVLSELLRYAKEKGTKKVFLEVRVSNSIAMALYIKCGFKGVYARTRYYSDGEDCLVMAKEL
;
A
#
# COMPACT_ATOMS: atom_id res chain seq x y z
N MET A 1 -2.97 12.10 -15.15
CA MET A 1 -2.62 11.51 -13.83
C MET A 1 -1.18 11.83 -13.48
N LYS A 2 -0.94 12.21 -12.25
CA LYS A 2 0.39 12.54 -11.75
C LYS A 2 0.73 11.63 -10.57
N ILE A 3 1.89 10.99 -10.61
CA ILE A 3 2.43 10.20 -9.51
C ILE A 3 3.48 11.03 -8.80
N ARG A 4 3.38 11.15 -7.49
CA ARG A 4 4.35 11.91 -6.69
C ARG A 4 4.47 11.38 -5.27
N GLU A 5 5.47 11.84 -4.54
CA GLU A 5 5.66 11.49 -3.12
C GLU A 5 4.62 12.18 -2.24
N TRP A 6 4.35 11.58 -1.09
CA TRP A 6 3.53 12.23 -0.05
C TRP A 6 4.23 13.48 0.45
N LYS A 7 3.43 14.47 0.80
CA LYS A 7 3.86 15.62 1.61
C LYS A 7 3.10 15.56 2.92
N TYR A 8 3.61 16.24 3.94
CA TYR A 8 2.96 16.26 5.25
C TYR A 8 1.48 16.68 5.14
N GLU A 9 1.19 17.69 4.33
CA GLU A 9 -0.18 18.18 4.14
C GLU A 9 -1.12 17.20 3.45
N ASP A 10 -0.62 16.13 2.86
CA ASP A 10 -1.46 15.10 2.24
C ASP A 10 -2.03 14.12 3.27
N ILE A 11 -1.44 14.01 4.43
CA ILE A 11 -1.74 12.93 5.38
C ILE A 11 -3.17 12.98 5.90
N LEU A 12 -3.70 14.18 6.13
CA LEU A 12 -5.09 14.32 6.59
C LEU A 12 -6.05 13.72 5.58
N LYS A 13 -5.88 14.03 4.30
CA LYS A 13 -6.72 13.48 3.23
C LYS A 13 -6.54 11.98 3.10
N ILE A 14 -5.31 11.50 3.20
CA ILE A 14 -5.02 10.05 3.17
C ILE A 14 -5.72 9.34 4.32
N SER A 15 -5.73 9.93 5.52
CA SER A 15 -6.43 9.34 6.68
C SER A 15 -7.94 9.24 6.46
N GLU A 16 -8.52 10.22 5.78
CA GLU A 16 -9.94 10.17 5.42
C GLU A 16 -10.22 9.05 4.41
N MET A 17 -9.33 8.90 3.42
CA MET A 17 -9.42 7.82 2.43
C MET A 17 -9.25 6.45 3.07
N GLU A 18 -8.39 6.31 4.08
CA GLU A 18 -8.22 5.06 4.84
C GLU A 18 -9.53 4.63 5.48
N LYS A 19 -10.28 5.56 6.05
CA LYS A 19 -11.57 5.27 6.68
C LYS A 19 -12.59 4.78 5.66
N GLU A 20 -12.57 5.33 4.45
CA GLU A 20 -13.49 4.92 3.38
C GLU A 20 -13.09 3.57 2.78
N CYS A 21 -11.81 3.36 2.53
CA CYS A 21 -11.32 2.16 1.86
C CYS A 21 -11.18 0.96 2.79
N PHE A 22 -10.89 1.21 4.07
CA PHE A 22 -10.65 0.16 5.07
C PHE A 22 -11.45 0.45 6.35
N PRO A 23 -12.77 0.42 6.29
CA PRO A 23 -13.61 0.83 7.42
C PRO A 23 -13.44 -0.03 8.67
N LYS A 24 -12.97 -1.28 8.52
CA LYS A 24 -12.79 -2.19 9.65
C LYS A 24 -11.54 -1.88 10.47
N GLU A 25 -10.43 -1.59 9.81
CA GLU A 25 -9.14 -1.31 10.46
C GLU A 25 -8.36 -0.26 9.69
N PRO A 26 -8.83 1.00 9.66
CA PRO A 26 -8.07 2.05 8.97
C PRO A 26 -6.85 2.45 9.78
N TRP A 27 -5.79 2.84 9.09
CA TRP A 27 -4.68 3.51 9.75
C TRP A 27 -5.15 4.90 10.19
N SER A 28 -4.91 5.25 11.45
CA SER A 28 -5.27 6.56 11.96
C SER A 28 -4.33 7.64 11.43
N TYR A 29 -4.76 8.89 11.51
CA TYR A 29 -3.91 10.03 11.18
C TYR A 29 -2.58 9.96 11.94
N LYS A 30 -2.63 9.67 13.23
CA LYS A 30 -1.45 9.56 14.09
C LYS A 30 -0.49 8.47 13.61
N MET A 31 -1.01 7.31 13.22
CA MET A 31 -0.21 6.21 12.70
C MET A 31 0.47 6.59 11.38
N LEU A 32 -0.27 7.26 10.50
CA LEU A 32 0.25 7.71 9.21
C LEU A 32 1.37 8.74 9.39
N VAL A 33 1.18 9.69 10.30
CA VAL A 33 2.22 10.68 10.62
C VAL A 33 3.46 10.01 11.18
N SER A 34 3.29 9.06 12.12
CA SER A 34 4.42 8.31 12.68
C SER A 34 5.21 7.59 11.61
N SER A 35 4.53 6.93 10.67
CA SER A 35 5.20 6.25 9.56
C SER A 35 5.92 7.24 8.65
N PHE A 36 5.24 8.32 8.30
CA PHE A 36 5.78 9.35 7.41
C PHE A 36 7.08 9.97 7.95
N GLU A 37 7.18 10.12 9.26
CA GLU A 37 8.36 10.69 9.92
C GLU A 37 9.54 9.72 10.01
N GLU A 38 9.33 8.42 9.76
CA GLU A 38 10.40 7.44 9.76
C GLU A 38 11.22 7.54 8.47
N GLU A 39 12.53 7.54 8.62
CA GLU A 39 13.46 7.61 7.47
C GLU A 39 13.30 6.43 6.52
N SER A 40 12.90 5.27 7.05
CA SER A 40 12.70 4.04 6.27
C SER A 40 11.41 4.02 5.45
N PHE A 41 10.52 4.98 5.65
CA PHE A 41 9.22 5.04 4.98
C PHE A 41 9.30 5.85 3.69
N HIS A 42 8.58 5.39 2.67
CA HIS A 42 8.39 6.14 1.44
C HIS A 42 6.93 6.03 1.00
N GLY A 43 6.27 7.16 0.84
CA GLY A 43 4.89 7.23 0.42
C GLY A 43 4.75 7.82 -0.97
N VAL A 44 3.89 7.22 -1.78
CA VAL A 44 3.60 7.64 -3.15
C VAL A 44 2.11 7.80 -3.32
N LEU A 45 1.68 8.79 -4.08
CA LEU A 45 0.27 8.98 -4.37
C LEU A 45 0.05 9.34 -5.84
N ALA A 46 -1.20 9.18 -6.26
CA ALA A 46 -1.66 9.56 -7.59
C ALA A 46 -2.65 10.71 -7.48
N GLU A 47 -2.47 11.73 -8.30
CA GLU A 47 -3.38 12.87 -8.42
C GLU A 47 -4.06 12.88 -9.76
N GLU A 48 -5.33 13.24 -9.76
CA GLU A 48 -6.13 13.58 -10.94
C GLU A 48 -6.79 14.93 -10.67
N ASP A 49 -6.55 15.90 -11.53
CA ASP A 49 -7.14 17.25 -11.41
C ASP A 49 -6.93 17.86 -10.00
N GLY A 50 -5.75 17.65 -9.43
CA GLY A 50 -5.41 18.20 -8.12
C GLY A 50 -5.93 17.43 -6.93
N GLU A 51 -6.64 16.32 -7.15
CA GLU A 51 -7.17 15.49 -6.07
C GLU A 51 -6.40 14.18 -5.96
N ILE A 52 -6.22 13.70 -4.72
CA ILE A 52 -5.60 12.41 -4.47
C ILE A 52 -6.63 11.33 -4.78
N VAL A 53 -6.28 10.43 -5.71
CA VAL A 53 -7.17 9.34 -6.14
C VAL A 53 -6.64 7.96 -5.77
N GLY A 54 -5.39 7.88 -5.35
CA GLY A 54 -4.78 6.64 -4.88
C GLY A 54 -3.50 6.94 -4.13
N TYR A 55 -3.08 6.00 -3.30
CA TYR A 55 -1.85 6.18 -2.52
C TYR A 55 -1.32 4.82 -2.06
N GLY A 56 -0.06 4.82 -1.67
CA GLY A 56 0.56 3.66 -1.06
C GLY A 56 1.79 4.05 -0.27
N GLY A 57 2.25 3.15 0.57
CA GLY A 57 3.44 3.35 1.38
C GLY A 57 4.26 2.08 1.47
N ILE A 58 5.57 2.24 1.60
CA ILE A 58 6.51 1.14 1.74
C ILE A 58 7.50 1.47 2.85
N THR A 59 7.82 0.48 3.68
CA THR A 59 8.82 0.62 4.74
C THR A 59 9.99 -0.30 4.44
N GLN A 60 11.19 0.29 4.34
CA GLN A 60 12.41 -0.39 3.98
C GLN A 60 13.10 -0.97 5.21
N ALA A 61 13.48 -2.24 5.16
CA ALA A 61 14.45 -2.85 6.07
C ALA A 61 15.77 -3.01 5.32
N VAL A 62 16.70 -3.85 5.78
CA VAL A 62 18.02 -3.98 5.15
C VAL A 62 17.91 -4.55 3.73
N ASP A 63 17.39 -5.78 3.60
CA ASP A 63 17.26 -6.49 2.33
C ASP A 63 15.84 -6.64 1.87
N SER A 64 14.87 -6.25 2.68
CA SER A 64 13.46 -6.43 2.41
C SER A 64 12.69 -5.15 2.65
N ALA A 65 11.45 -5.12 2.18
CA ALA A 65 10.54 -4.01 2.42
C ALA A 65 9.13 -4.55 2.56
N ASP A 66 8.28 -3.78 3.23
CA ASP A 66 6.86 -4.10 3.37
C ASP A 66 6.03 -3.02 2.72
N ILE A 67 5.08 -3.43 1.88
CA ILE A 67 4.03 -2.54 1.44
C ILE A 67 3.08 -2.39 2.62
N ASP A 68 2.98 -1.18 3.18
CA ASP A 68 2.18 -0.93 4.37
C ASP A 68 0.70 -0.74 4.06
N ASN A 69 0.44 -0.02 2.99
CA ASN A 69 -0.93 0.22 2.53
C ASN A 69 -0.92 0.53 1.04
N LEU A 70 -2.05 0.30 0.40
CA LEU A 70 -2.28 0.63 -1.00
C LEU A 70 -3.78 0.76 -1.19
N ALA A 71 -4.25 1.88 -1.67
CA ALA A 71 -5.66 2.11 -1.90
C ALA A 71 -5.91 3.01 -3.10
N VAL A 72 -7.06 2.80 -3.74
CA VAL A 72 -7.54 3.62 -4.84
C VAL A 72 -8.99 3.96 -4.54
N VAL A 73 -9.37 5.22 -4.74
CA VAL A 73 -10.75 5.67 -4.60
C VAL A 73 -11.64 4.85 -5.52
N GLU A 74 -12.81 4.42 -5.02
CA GLU A 74 -13.70 3.50 -5.74
C GLU A 74 -14.00 3.94 -7.18
N TYR A 75 -14.30 5.21 -7.38
CA TYR A 75 -14.60 5.77 -8.69
C TYR A 75 -13.48 5.56 -9.71
N TYR A 76 -12.24 5.53 -9.25
CA TYR A 76 -11.05 5.41 -10.10
C TYR A 76 -10.47 4.00 -10.15
N ARG A 77 -11.13 3.00 -9.57
CA ARG A 77 -10.66 1.61 -9.62
C ARG A 77 -10.75 1.07 -11.05
N ASN A 78 -9.92 0.07 -11.34
CA ASN A 78 -9.80 -0.55 -12.67
C ASN A 78 -9.27 0.40 -13.76
N SER A 79 -8.62 1.49 -13.37
CA SER A 79 -8.04 2.47 -14.28
C SER A 79 -6.51 2.41 -14.36
N GLY A 80 -5.90 1.43 -13.67
CA GLY A 80 -4.44 1.29 -13.63
C GLY A 80 -3.74 2.14 -12.58
N ILE A 81 -4.46 2.87 -11.74
CA ILE A 81 -3.88 3.73 -10.71
C ILE A 81 -3.16 2.91 -9.64
N GLY A 82 -3.79 1.84 -9.16
CA GLY A 82 -3.18 0.95 -8.17
C GLY A 82 -1.88 0.35 -8.68
N LYS A 83 -1.88 -0.10 -9.92
CA LYS A 83 -0.69 -0.65 -10.57
C LYS A 83 0.40 0.41 -10.69
N ALA A 84 0.05 1.64 -11.05
CA ALA A 84 1.01 2.73 -11.18
C ALA A 84 1.66 3.09 -9.86
N VAL A 85 0.86 3.21 -8.79
CA VAL A 85 1.37 3.49 -7.44
C VAL A 85 2.27 2.35 -6.97
N LEU A 86 1.81 1.11 -7.10
CA LEU A 86 2.60 -0.05 -6.69
C LEU A 86 3.92 -0.15 -7.46
N SER A 87 3.87 0.07 -8.78
CA SER A 87 5.08 0.04 -9.62
C SER A 87 6.11 1.07 -9.17
N GLU A 88 5.67 2.26 -8.78
CA GLU A 88 6.57 3.29 -8.28
C GLU A 88 7.18 2.91 -6.94
N LEU A 89 6.39 2.32 -6.04
CA LEU A 89 6.92 1.82 -4.77
C LEU A 89 7.98 0.73 -4.98
N LEU A 90 7.72 -0.19 -5.91
CA LEU A 90 8.66 -1.26 -6.23
C LEU A 90 9.92 -0.72 -6.89
N ARG A 91 9.80 0.29 -7.74
CA ARG A 91 10.94 0.96 -8.36
C ARG A 91 11.83 1.59 -7.28
N TYR A 92 11.22 2.29 -6.33
CA TYR A 92 11.93 2.88 -5.20
C TYR A 92 12.67 1.80 -4.39
N ALA A 93 12.00 0.72 -4.05
CA ALA A 93 12.59 -0.39 -3.30
C ALA A 93 13.81 -0.97 -4.04
N LYS A 94 13.67 -1.18 -5.34
CA LYS A 94 14.76 -1.73 -6.14
C LYS A 94 15.98 -0.81 -6.15
N GLU A 95 15.77 0.50 -6.26
CA GLU A 95 16.86 1.47 -6.20
C GLU A 95 17.58 1.45 -4.84
N LYS A 96 16.86 1.13 -3.78
CA LYS A 96 17.44 1.03 -2.43
C LYS A 96 18.14 -0.33 -2.17
N GLY A 97 18.16 -1.20 -3.14
CA GLY A 97 18.81 -2.51 -3.02
C GLY A 97 17.94 -3.58 -2.38
N THR A 98 16.64 -3.34 -2.28
CA THR A 98 15.69 -4.32 -1.76
C THR A 98 15.68 -5.57 -2.61
N LYS A 99 15.77 -6.74 -1.99
CA LYS A 99 15.75 -8.02 -2.69
C LYS A 99 14.36 -8.66 -2.69
N LYS A 100 13.56 -8.39 -1.67
CA LYS A 100 12.26 -9.01 -1.51
C LYS A 100 11.28 -8.05 -0.86
N VAL A 101 10.06 -7.98 -1.40
CA VAL A 101 8.99 -7.12 -0.89
C VAL A 101 7.84 -8.00 -0.42
N PHE A 102 7.34 -7.71 0.77
CA PHE A 102 6.21 -8.41 1.39
C PHE A 102 5.00 -7.49 1.49
N LEU A 103 3.83 -8.09 1.54
CA LEU A 103 2.60 -7.40 1.88
C LEU A 103 1.64 -8.37 2.57
N GLU A 104 0.67 -7.79 3.27
CA GLU A 104 -0.41 -8.53 3.92
C GLU A 104 -1.72 -8.10 3.31
N VAL A 105 -2.60 -9.06 3.02
CA VAL A 105 -3.90 -8.78 2.43
C VAL A 105 -4.95 -9.70 3.06
N ARG A 106 -6.15 -9.16 3.30
CA ARG A 106 -7.28 -9.98 3.76
C ARG A 106 -7.63 -11.01 2.71
N VAL A 107 -7.90 -12.24 3.13
CA VAL A 107 -8.22 -13.33 2.21
C VAL A 107 -9.49 -13.05 1.40
N SER A 108 -10.39 -12.21 1.92
CA SER A 108 -11.61 -11.80 1.19
C SER A 108 -11.36 -10.71 0.16
N ASN A 109 -10.19 -10.05 0.18
CA ASN A 109 -9.90 -8.94 -0.73
C ASN A 109 -9.37 -9.46 -2.08
N SER A 110 -10.27 -10.07 -2.86
CA SER A 110 -9.92 -10.68 -4.14
C SER A 110 -9.43 -9.66 -5.17
N ILE A 111 -9.94 -8.43 -5.12
CA ILE A 111 -9.54 -7.38 -6.06
C ILE A 111 -8.07 -7.00 -5.83
N ALA A 112 -7.69 -6.78 -4.57
CA ALA A 112 -6.30 -6.46 -4.23
C ALA A 112 -5.38 -7.65 -4.56
N MET A 113 -5.78 -8.87 -4.20
CA MET A 113 -4.97 -10.05 -4.51
C MET A 113 -4.72 -10.21 -6.00
N ALA A 114 -5.75 -9.97 -6.83
CA ALA A 114 -5.59 -10.05 -8.29
C ALA A 114 -4.57 -9.03 -8.79
N LEU A 115 -4.57 -7.82 -8.26
CA LEU A 115 -3.58 -6.80 -8.60
C LEU A 115 -2.17 -7.25 -8.22
N TYR A 116 -2.01 -7.76 -7.00
CA TYR A 116 -0.69 -8.18 -6.52
C TYR A 116 -0.15 -9.35 -7.33
N ILE A 117 -0.98 -10.33 -7.64
CA ILE A 117 -0.58 -11.46 -8.50
C ILE A 117 -0.15 -10.96 -9.87
N LYS A 118 -0.91 -10.06 -10.46
CA LYS A 118 -0.57 -9.45 -11.75
C LYS A 118 0.79 -8.75 -11.73
N CYS A 119 1.13 -8.16 -10.60
CA CYS A 119 2.40 -7.45 -10.41
C CYS A 119 3.54 -8.36 -9.97
N GLY A 120 3.31 -9.67 -9.92
CA GLY A 120 4.36 -10.66 -9.67
C GLY A 120 4.49 -11.14 -8.22
N PHE A 121 3.56 -10.76 -7.35
CA PHE A 121 3.53 -11.26 -5.98
C PHE A 121 2.96 -12.68 -5.95
N LYS A 122 3.44 -13.48 -5.01
CA LYS A 122 2.97 -14.85 -4.78
C LYS A 122 2.59 -15.01 -3.31
N GLY A 123 1.60 -15.84 -3.03
CA GLY A 123 1.24 -16.20 -1.68
C GLY A 123 2.35 -17.03 -1.03
N VAL A 124 2.71 -16.70 0.20
CA VAL A 124 3.76 -17.39 0.93
C VAL A 124 3.17 -18.19 2.09
N TYR A 125 2.34 -17.57 2.92
CA TYR A 125 1.67 -18.25 4.03
C TYR A 125 0.47 -17.43 4.50
N ALA A 126 -0.41 -18.05 5.27
CA ALA A 126 -1.57 -17.42 5.87
C ALA A 126 -1.34 -17.20 7.36
N ARG A 127 -1.83 -16.07 7.88
CA ARG A 127 -1.90 -15.79 9.32
C ARG A 127 -3.36 -15.99 9.72
N THR A 128 -3.63 -17.02 10.50
CA THR A 128 -5.00 -17.36 10.92
C THR A 128 -5.51 -16.35 11.93
N ARG A 129 -6.74 -15.86 11.75
CA ARG A 129 -7.39 -14.90 12.65
C ARG A 129 -6.51 -13.70 12.97
N TYR A 130 -5.91 -13.16 11.94
CA TYR A 130 -4.94 -12.08 12.10
C TYR A 130 -5.59 -10.73 12.40
N TYR A 131 -6.72 -10.45 11.73
CA TYR A 131 -7.42 -9.18 11.90
C TYR A 131 -8.38 -9.22 13.08
N SER A 132 -8.73 -8.05 13.62
CA SER A 132 -9.58 -7.94 14.81
C SER A 132 -10.95 -8.59 14.65
N ASP A 133 -11.45 -8.68 13.41
CA ASP A 133 -12.73 -9.33 13.11
C ASP A 133 -12.62 -10.85 12.91
N GLY A 134 -11.44 -11.41 13.09
CA GLY A 134 -11.17 -12.82 12.95
C GLY A 134 -10.83 -13.30 11.54
N GLU A 135 -10.76 -12.40 10.58
CA GLU A 135 -10.41 -12.79 9.22
C GLU A 135 -8.93 -13.16 9.11
N ASP A 136 -8.65 -14.15 8.26
CA ASP A 136 -7.27 -14.57 7.97
C ASP A 136 -6.59 -13.54 7.05
N CYS A 137 -5.27 -13.50 7.16
CA CYS A 137 -4.40 -12.70 6.30
C CYS A 137 -3.60 -13.63 5.40
N LEU A 138 -3.45 -13.25 4.13
CA LEU A 138 -2.48 -13.87 3.24
C LEU A 138 -1.25 -12.97 3.18
N VAL A 139 -0.08 -13.53 3.49
CA VAL A 139 1.19 -12.84 3.29
C VAL A 139 1.68 -13.18 1.90
N MET A 140 1.95 -12.16 1.11
CA MET A 140 2.45 -12.32 -0.25
C MET A 140 3.84 -11.70 -0.36
N ALA A 141 4.62 -12.17 -1.32
CA ALA A 141 5.97 -11.68 -1.53
C ALA A 141 6.32 -11.62 -3.01
N LYS A 142 7.23 -10.72 -3.34
CA LYS A 142 7.82 -10.58 -4.67
C LYS A 142 9.32 -10.40 -4.54
N GLU A 143 10.07 -11.17 -5.31
CA GLU A 143 11.51 -10.95 -5.45
C GLU A 143 11.77 -9.88 -6.51
N LEU A 144 12.68 -8.98 -6.21
CA LEU A 144 13.05 -7.89 -7.13
C LEU A 144 14.31 -8.20 -7.94
#